data_caf426f1f07d8172587ca9b2bba2a56e
#
_entry.id   caf426f1f07d8172587ca9b2bba2a56e
#
_cell.length_a   1.000
_cell.length_b   1.000
_cell.length_c   1.000
_cell.angle_alpha   90.00
_cell.angle_beta   90.00
_cell.angle_gamma   90.00
#
_symmetry.space_group_name_H-M   'P 1'
#
loop_
_entity.id
_entity.type
_entity.pdbx_description
1 polymer ?
#
loop_
_entity_poly.entity_id
_entity_poly.type
_entity_poly.pdbx_seq_one_letter_code
_entity_poly.pdbx_strand_id
1 'polypeptide(L)'
;MQFSHCKRAKVFINHQFYAYFCIYRKKTWKLYIEMSNFQEVLIKRRSIRRFTEELLLPEETEKILKAALLSPTSKNGRSWQFIAVENKEMLQKLAKCKPHSATFIEECALAVVVLGNPLISDVWIEDASIASFSMQLQAEDIGVGSCWVQIREREYNENIPAADYVRDLLDVPMPFEVLSIIAFGKKIKERRPNDVESLTWENVHIDKFEL
;
A
#
# COMPACT_ATOMS: atom_id res chain seq x y z
N MET A 1 33.98 -31.24 -12.08
CA MET A 1 34.19 -30.76 -10.72
C MET A 1 32.99 -29.90 -10.31
N GLN A 2 32.26 -30.44 -9.41
CA GLN A 2 31.33 -29.91 -8.43
C GLN A 2 30.27 -28.89 -8.87
N PHE A 3 29.08 -29.41 -9.20
CA PHE A 3 27.81 -28.76 -9.00
C PHE A 3 27.26 -29.27 -7.66
N SER A 4 27.35 -28.44 -6.62
CA SER A 4 26.65 -28.68 -5.37
C SER A 4 25.97 -27.41 -4.92
N HIS A 5 24.72 -27.59 -4.46
CA HIS A 5 23.86 -26.68 -3.76
C HIS A 5 22.98 -25.74 -4.61
N CYS A 6 22.00 -26.33 -5.28
CA CYS A 6 20.68 -25.75 -5.37
C CYS A 6 19.66 -26.83 -5.01
N LYS A 7 19.47 -27.06 -3.71
CA LYS A 7 18.39 -27.91 -3.18
C LYS A 7 17.29 -27.01 -2.69
N ARG A 8 16.09 -27.29 -3.20
CA ARG A 8 14.76 -26.85 -2.81
C ARG A 8 14.18 -25.67 -3.58
N ALA A 9 13.57 -25.99 -4.69
CA ALA A 9 12.25 -25.58 -5.13
C ALA A 9 11.91 -26.44 -6.36
N LYS A 10 11.27 -27.59 -6.14
CA LYS A 10 10.61 -28.31 -7.22
C LYS A 10 9.26 -27.61 -7.46
N VAL A 11 9.29 -26.49 -8.15
CA VAL A 11 8.11 -26.00 -8.82
C VAL A 11 8.08 -26.69 -10.17
N PHE A 12 7.11 -27.55 -10.40
CA PHE A 12 6.81 -28.11 -11.72
C PHE A 12 6.26 -27.01 -12.61
N ILE A 13 7.13 -26.13 -13.07
CA ILE A 13 6.81 -25.22 -14.17
C ILE A 13 6.97 -26.04 -15.43
N ASN A 14 5.90 -26.10 -16.25
CA ASN A 14 5.88 -26.76 -17.55
C ASN A 14 7.19 -26.54 -18.30
N HIS A 15 7.77 -27.61 -18.87
CA HIS A 15 9.11 -27.68 -19.45
C HIS A 15 9.45 -26.53 -20.44
N GLN A 16 8.44 -25.91 -21.06
CA GLN A 16 8.60 -24.76 -21.94
C GLN A 16 8.91 -23.45 -21.17
N PHE A 17 8.32 -23.24 -19.99
CA PHE A 17 8.60 -22.07 -19.16
C PHE A 17 9.97 -22.14 -18.49
N TYR A 18 10.41 -23.34 -18.09
CA TYR A 18 11.74 -23.54 -17.50
C TYR A 18 12.86 -23.32 -18.53
N ALA A 19 12.63 -23.74 -19.78
CA ALA A 19 13.58 -23.46 -20.87
C ALA A 19 13.67 -21.96 -21.17
N TYR A 20 12.56 -21.24 -21.15
CA TYR A 20 12.56 -19.77 -21.30
C TYR A 20 13.27 -19.08 -20.14
N PHE A 21 13.03 -19.49 -18.92
CA PHE A 21 13.65 -18.88 -17.73
C PHE A 21 15.16 -19.21 -17.64
N CYS A 22 15.59 -20.42 -17.97
CA CYS A 22 17.00 -20.81 -18.00
C CYS A 22 17.77 -20.21 -19.18
N ILE A 23 17.14 -20.04 -20.35
CA ILE A 23 17.76 -19.40 -21.51
C ILE A 23 17.93 -17.90 -21.27
N TYR A 24 16.94 -17.26 -20.64
CA TYR A 24 17.04 -15.87 -20.22
C TYR A 24 18.15 -15.64 -19.19
N ARG A 25 18.34 -16.55 -18.21
CA ARG A 25 19.35 -16.41 -17.17
C ARG A 25 20.79 -16.52 -17.68
N LYS A 26 21.04 -17.19 -18.81
CA LYS A 26 22.39 -17.35 -19.39
C LYS A 26 22.79 -16.25 -20.40
N LYS A 27 21.83 -15.49 -20.92
CA LYS A 27 22.10 -14.46 -21.93
C LYS A 27 22.04 -13.02 -21.43
N THR A 28 21.68 -12.77 -20.18
CA THR A 28 21.25 -11.45 -19.70
C THR A 28 22.19 -10.74 -18.73
N TRP A 29 23.49 -11.03 -18.78
CA TRP A 29 24.44 -10.12 -18.12
C TRP A 29 24.63 -8.79 -18.88
N LYS A 30 23.93 -8.58 -19.98
CA LYS A 30 24.02 -7.33 -20.78
C LYS A 30 22.72 -6.85 -21.43
N LEU A 31 21.59 -7.44 -21.15
CA LEU A 31 20.33 -6.73 -21.35
C LEU A 31 19.96 -6.10 -20.00
N TYR A 32 20.16 -4.81 -19.86
CA TYR A 32 19.28 -3.99 -19.06
C TYR A 32 17.88 -4.29 -19.64
N ILE A 33 17.14 -5.21 -19.01
CA ILE A 33 15.71 -5.15 -19.10
C ILE A 33 15.45 -3.78 -18.51
N GLU A 34 15.06 -2.81 -19.35
CA GLU A 34 14.45 -1.58 -18.89
C GLU A 34 13.24 -2.05 -18.08
N MET A 35 13.44 -2.19 -16.76
CA MET A 35 12.32 -2.44 -15.87
C MET A 35 11.37 -1.29 -16.11
N SER A 36 10.11 -1.58 -16.40
CA SER A 36 9.12 -0.53 -16.47
C SER A 36 9.21 0.29 -15.18
N ASN A 37 9.07 1.59 -15.23
CA ASN A 37 9.05 2.45 -14.04
C ASN A 37 8.13 1.89 -12.96
N PHE A 38 7.07 1.19 -13.35
CA PHE A 38 6.11 0.57 -12.45
C PHE A 38 6.72 -0.57 -11.61
N GLN A 39 7.55 -1.44 -12.20
CA GLN A 39 8.23 -2.50 -11.42
C GLN A 39 9.22 -1.91 -10.40
N GLU A 40 9.92 -0.84 -10.78
CA GLU A 40 10.80 -0.14 -9.84
C GLU A 40 10.02 0.43 -8.66
N VAL A 41 8.87 1.04 -8.90
CA VAL A 41 7.99 1.55 -7.85
C VAL A 41 7.56 0.43 -6.89
N LEU A 42 7.15 -0.73 -7.42
CA LEU A 42 6.79 -1.88 -6.59
C LEU A 42 7.95 -2.39 -5.73
N ILE A 43 9.16 -2.43 -6.28
CA ILE A 43 10.36 -2.88 -5.58
C ILE A 43 10.79 -1.88 -4.50
N LYS A 44 10.76 -0.58 -4.82
CA LYS A 44 11.19 0.51 -3.93
C LYS A 44 10.18 0.82 -2.83
N ARG A 45 8.87 0.68 -3.12
CA ARG A 45 7.82 1.03 -2.16
C ARG A 45 7.98 0.26 -0.84
N ARG A 46 8.12 0.99 0.24
CA ARG A 46 8.20 0.47 1.62
C ARG A 46 7.27 1.27 2.54
N SER A 47 6.86 0.67 3.65
CA SER A 47 6.14 1.38 4.70
C SER A 47 7.10 2.33 5.43
N ILE A 48 6.92 3.63 5.25
CA ILE A 48 7.71 4.71 5.86
C ILE A 48 6.92 5.26 7.05
N ARG A 49 7.55 5.32 8.23
CA ARG A 49 6.94 5.76 9.49
C ARG A 49 7.74 6.89 10.17
N ARG A 50 8.70 7.46 9.46
CA ARG A 50 9.47 8.61 9.93
C ARG A 50 9.58 9.60 8.78
N PHE A 51 9.09 10.79 9.00
CA PHE A 51 8.99 11.83 8.01
C PHE A 51 9.82 13.03 8.44
N THR A 52 10.22 13.89 7.50
CA THR A 52 10.76 15.20 7.77
C THR A 52 9.61 16.17 8.11
N GLU A 53 9.93 17.34 8.58
CA GLU A 53 8.95 18.41 8.82
C GLU A 53 8.50 19.13 7.53
N GLU A 54 9.08 18.75 6.38
CA GLU A 54 8.76 19.33 5.09
C GLU A 54 7.33 18.96 4.66
N LEU A 55 6.55 19.96 4.29
CA LEU A 55 5.21 19.78 3.76
C LEU A 55 5.26 19.21 2.35
N LEU A 56 4.18 18.55 1.95
CA LEU A 56 3.99 18.18 0.54
C LEU A 56 3.63 19.41 -0.28
N LEU A 57 4.12 19.44 -1.52
CA LEU A 57 3.67 20.43 -2.48
C LEU A 57 2.22 20.15 -2.88
N PRO A 58 1.42 21.18 -3.22
CA PRO A 58 0.04 20.98 -3.67
C PRO A 58 -0.09 19.98 -4.83
N GLU A 59 0.86 20.00 -5.75
CA GLU A 59 0.90 19.10 -6.91
C GLU A 59 1.18 17.64 -6.51
N GLU A 60 1.94 17.43 -5.42
CA GLU A 60 2.20 16.10 -4.88
C GLU A 60 0.94 15.53 -4.22
N THR A 61 0.27 16.33 -3.39
CA THR A 61 -1.02 15.99 -2.78
C THR A 61 -2.06 15.68 -3.86
N GLU A 62 -2.15 16.53 -4.89
CA GLU A 62 -3.06 16.33 -6.02
C GLU A 62 -2.80 15.02 -6.76
N LYS A 63 -1.54 14.68 -7.07
CA LYS A 63 -1.18 13.43 -7.74
C LYS A 63 -1.58 12.21 -6.92
N ILE A 64 -1.32 12.25 -5.60
CA ILE A 64 -1.70 11.16 -4.68
C ILE A 64 -3.21 10.96 -4.67
N LEU A 65 -4.00 12.03 -4.54
CA LEU A 65 -5.47 11.95 -4.52
C LEU A 65 -6.04 11.54 -5.88
N LYS A 66 -5.44 11.98 -7.00
CA LYS A 66 -5.80 11.51 -8.34
C LYS A 66 -5.63 10.00 -8.49
N ALA A 67 -4.58 9.42 -7.94
CA ALA A 67 -4.37 7.97 -8.00
C ALA A 67 -5.50 7.19 -7.29
N ALA A 68 -6.03 7.71 -6.17
CA ALA A 68 -7.21 7.14 -5.52
C ALA A 68 -8.45 7.24 -6.40
N LEU A 69 -8.71 8.41 -6.99
CA LEU A 69 -9.90 8.66 -7.81
C LEU A 69 -9.89 7.90 -9.15
N LEU A 70 -8.70 7.53 -9.64
CA LEU A 70 -8.52 6.73 -10.86
C LEU A 70 -8.58 5.22 -10.60
N SER A 71 -8.65 4.81 -9.34
CA SER A 71 -8.68 3.38 -8.99
C SER A 71 -9.97 2.72 -9.48
N PRO A 72 -9.88 1.48 -9.98
CA PRO A 72 -11.06 0.73 -10.40
C PRO A 72 -11.94 0.40 -9.19
N THR A 73 -13.23 0.25 -9.46
CA THR A 73 -14.20 -0.21 -8.46
C THR A 73 -15.16 -1.22 -9.08
N SER A 74 -15.70 -2.10 -8.27
CA SER A 74 -16.74 -3.04 -8.69
C SER A 74 -17.90 -2.28 -9.34
N LYS A 75 -18.32 -2.73 -10.53
CA LYS A 75 -19.43 -2.13 -11.29
C LYS A 75 -19.31 -0.62 -11.51
N ASN A 76 -18.10 -0.06 -11.39
CA ASN A 76 -17.83 1.38 -11.39
C ASN A 76 -18.65 2.14 -10.32
N GLY A 77 -18.91 1.49 -9.17
CA GLY A 77 -19.79 1.98 -8.11
C GLY A 77 -19.21 3.16 -7.32
N ARG A 78 -17.87 3.30 -7.28
CA ARG A 78 -17.16 4.41 -6.60
C ARG A 78 -17.68 4.66 -5.18
N SER A 79 -17.81 3.57 -4.41
CA SER A 79 -18.34 3.58 -3.05
C SER A 79 -17.43 4.26 -2.02
N TRP A 80 -16.17 4.54 -2.39
CA TRP A 80 -15.17 5.17 -1.53
C TRP A 80 -15.32 6.68 -1.46
N GLN A 81 -14.88 7.23 -0.33
CA GLN A 81 -14.68 8.67 -0.09
C GLN A 81 -13.32 8.85 0.60
N PHE A 82 -12.74 10.03 0.47
CA PHE A 82 -11.42 10.35 1.03
C PHE A 82 -11.47 11.66 1.79
N ILE A 83 -10.90 11.67 3.02
CA ILE A 83 -10.71 12.91 3.77
C ILE A 83 -9.20 13.15 3.85
N ALA A 84 -8.73 14.22 3.20
CA ALA A 84 -7.35 14.66 3.25
C ALA A 84 -7.16 15.59 4.44
N VAL A 85 -6.25 15.26 5.34
CA VAL A 85 -5.97 15.98 6.58
C VAL A 85 -4.51 16.43 6.58
N GLU A 86 -4.30 17.76 6.57
CA GLU A 86 -2.99 18.42 6.65
C GLU A 86 -2.86 19.25 7.95
N ASN A 87 -3.99 19.52 8.62
CA ASN A 87 -4.00 20.30 9.85
C ASN A 87 -3.27 19.54 10.97
N LYS A 88 -2.24 20.17 11.54
CA LYS A 88 -1.35 19.55 12.53
C LYS A 88 -2.06 19.06 13.80
N GLU A 89 -3.02 19.84 14.31
CA GLU A 89 -3.80 19.45 15.49
C GLU A 89 -4.67 18.25 15.20
N MET A 90 -5.24 18.17 14.00
CA MET A 90 -6.06 17.02 13.58
C MET A 90 -5.18 15.78 13.38
N LEU A 91 -3.98 15.91 12.80
CA LEU A 91 -3.01 14.81 12.67
C LEU A 91 -2.62 14.26 14.05
N GLN A 92 -2.40 15.13 15.06
CA GLN A 92 -2.12 14.71 16.43
C GLN A 92 -3.29 13.95 17.07
N LYS A 93 -4.53 14.32 16.76
CA LYS A 93 -5.72 13.59 17.22
C LYS A 93 -5.84 12.25 16.51
N LEU A 94 -5.66 12.22 15.18
CA LEU A 94 -5.66 10.97 14.39
C LEU A 94 -4.57 9.99 14.83
N ALA A 95 -3.40 10.48 15.24
CA ALA A 95 -2.31 9.64 15.77
C ALA A 95 -2.70 8.83 17.00
N LYS A 96 -3.76 9.24 17.72
CA LYS A 96 -4.29 8.57 18.90
C LYS A 96 -5.39 7.55 18.57
N CYS A 97 -5.74 7.34 17.31
CA CYS A 97 -6.87 6.49 16.89
C CYS A 97 -6.75 5.02 17.32
N LYS A 98 -5.59 4.57 17.74
CA LYS A 98 -5.36 3.27 18.36
C LYS A 98 -4.18 3.29 19.33
N PRO A 99 -4.12 2.33 20.27
CA PRO A 99 -3.08 2.30 21.32
C PRO A 99 -1.65 2.22 20.77
N HIS A 100 -1.49 1.53 19.62
CA HIS A 100 -0.17 1.27 19.05
C HIS A 100 -0.15 1.46 17.54
N SER A 101 1.05 1.73 17.00
CA SER A 101 1.34 1.75 15.55
C SER A 101 0.60 2.82 14.73
N ALA A 102 0.14 3.91 15.36
CA ALA A 102 -0.47 5.06 14.68
C ALA A 102 0.22 6.40 15.02
N THR A 103 1.07 6.45 16.04
CA THR A 103 1.71 7.67 16.54
C THR A 103 2.46 8.47 15.47
N PHE A 104 3.06 7.78 14.49
CA PHE A 104 3.78 8.45 13.39
C PHE A 104 2.89 9.31 12.47
N ILE A 105 1.55 9.23 12.59
CA ILE A 105 0.62 10.12 11.87
C ILE A 105 0.87 11.58 12.28
N GLU A 106 1.23 11.85 13.52
CA GLU A 106 1.51 13.22 13.98
C GLU A 106 2.71 13.87 13.29
N GLU A 107 3.64 13.04 12.74
CA GLU A 107 4.84 13.51 12.02
C GLU A 107 4.59 13.62 10.50
N CYS A 108 3.50 13.09 9.96
CA CYS A 108 3.26 13.12 8.52
C CYS A 108 2.83 14.52 8.03
N ALA A 109 3.02 14.78 6.75
CA ALA A 109 2.58 16.01 6.10
C ALA A 109 1.11 15.95 5.67
N LEU A 110 0.63 14.75 5.34
CA LEU A 110 -0.73 14.49 4.89
C LEU A 110 -1.18 13.12 5.42
N ALA A 111 -2.38 13.05 5.98
CA ALA A 111 -3.08 11.80 6.22
C ALA A 111 -4.34 11.74 5.37
N VAL A 112 -4.53 10.65 4.64
CA VAL A 112 -5.77 10.41 3.89
C VAL A 112 -6.56 9.32 4.59
N VAL A 113 -7.72 9.71 5.16
CA VAL A 113 -8.67 8.76 5.74
C VAL A 113 -9.54 8.20 4.62
N VAL A 114 -9.53 6.88 4.50
CA VAL A 114 -10.21 6.15 3.42
C VAL A 114 -11.50 5.55 3.95
N LEU A 115 -12.58 5.96 3.34
CA LEU A 115 -13.94 5.55 3.69
C LEU A 115 -14.55 4.71 2.58
N GLY A 116 -15.51 3.87 2.94
CA GLY A 116 -16.36 3.16 1.98
C GLY A 116 -17.82 3.15 2.41
N ASN A 117 -18.71 3.03 1.45
CA ASN A 117 -20.15 2.94 1.70
C ASN A 117 -20.64 1.51 1.43
N PRO A 118 -20.92 0.72 2.47
CA PRO A 118 -21.39 -0.66 2.33
C PRO A 118 -22.78 -0.79 1.70
N LEU A 119 -23.56 0.28 1.66
CA LEU A 119 -24.89 0.29 0.99
C LEU A 119 -24.77 0.47 -0.53
N ILE A 120 -23.63 0.99 -1.02
CA ILE A 120 -23.37 1.17 -2.46
C ILE A 120 -22.68 -0.07 -3.05
N SER A 121 -21.74 -0.67 -2.30
CA SER A 121 -20.94 -1.79 -2.77
C SER A 121 -20.71 -2.80 -1.65
N ASP A 122 -21.02 -4.06 -1.91
CA ASP A 122 -20.73 -5.20 -1.04
C ASP A 122 -19.24 -5.52 -0.96
N VAL A 123 -18.47 -5.05 -1.94
CA VAL A 123 -16.99 -5.15 -2.02
C VAL A 123 -16.30 -3.80 -1.79
N TRP A 124 -16.90 -2.94 -0.96
CA TRP A 124 -16.34 -1.63 -0.65
C TRP A 124 -14.95 -1.69 -0.01
N ILE A 125 -14.65 -2.78 0.71
CA ILE A 125 -13.35 -2.98 1.37
C ILE A 125 -12.26 -3.16 0.32
N GLU A 126 -12.50 -4.02 -0.69
CA GLU A 126 -11.60 -4.27 -1.80
C GLU A 126 -11.41 -3.00 -2.62
N ASP A 127 -12.50 -2.34 -3.00
CA ASP A 127 -12.46 -1.08 -3.77
C ASP A 127 -11.61 -0.01 -3.04
N ALA A 128 -11.87 0.20 -1.74
CA ALA A 128 -11.15 1.17 -0.92
C ALA A 128 -9.68 0.75 -0.66
N SER A 129 -9.40 -0.56 -0.58
CA SER A 129 -8.04 -1.08 -0.44
C SER A 129 -7.21 -0.86 -1.71
N ILE A 130 -7.80 -1.06 -2.88
CA ILE A 130 -7.16 -0.80 -4.18
C ILE A 130 -6.83 0.69 -4.30
N ALA A 131 -7.76 1.57 -3.95
CA ALA A 131 -7.53 3.02 -3.95
C ALA A 131 -6.40 3.42 -2.98
N SER A 132 -6.40 2.86 -1.77
CA SER A 132 -5.34 3.08 -0.80
C SER A 132 -3.97 2.66 -1.30
N PHE A 133 -3.88 1.51 -1.98
CA PHE A 133 -2.63 1.03 -2.53
C PHE A 133 -2.18 1.85 -3.74
N SER A 134 -3.10 2.27 -4.61
CA SER A 134 -2.80 3.17 -5.73
C SER A 134 -2.18 4.49 -5.27
N MET A 135 -2.70 5.09 -4.18
CA MET A 135 -2.09 6.28 -3.56
C MET A 135 -0.66 6.02 -3.09
N GLN A 136 -0.39 4.86 -2.48
CA GLN A 136 0.96 4.52 -2.00
C GLN A 136 1.95 4.29 -3.14
N LEU A 137 1.49 3.72 -4.28
CA LEU A 137 2.32 3.57 -5.47
C LEU A 137 2.65 4.93 -6.08
N GLN A 138 1.65 5.82 -6.21
CA GLN A 138 1.87 7.17 -6.72
C GLN A 138 2.78 7.99 -5.80
N ALA A 139 2.65 7.85 -4.49
CA ALA A 139 3.54 8.50 -3.54
C ALA A 139 5.00 8.05 -3.74
N GLU A 140 5.25 6.74 -3.87
CA GLU A 140 6.60 6.22 -4.12
C GLU A 140 7.16 6.72 -5.45
N ASP A 141 6.36 6.76 -6.51
CA ASP A 141 6.73 7.25 -7.86
C ASP A 141 7.24 8.70 -7.83
N ILE A 142 6.66 9.53 -6.96
CA ILE A 142 7.06 10.95 -6.80
C ILE A 142 8.02 11.18 -5.61
N GLY A 143 8.60 10.13 -5.03
CA GLY A 143 9.58 10.21 -3.94
C GLY A 143 8.98 10.48 -2.56
N VAL A 144 7.66 10.45 -2.40
CA VAL A 144 6.95 10.64 -1.12
C VAL A 144 6.83 9.30 -0.39
N GLY A 145 7.17 9.29 0.89
CA GLY A 145 6.99 8.14 1.77
C GLY A 145 5.54 7.94 2.17
N SER A 146 5.11 6.68 2.33
CA SER A 146 3.76 6.37 2.79
C SER A 146 3.70 5.20 3.76
N CYS A 147 2.66 5.15 4.59
CA CYS A 147 2.37 4.00 5.42
C CYS A 147 0.87 3.83 5.62
N TRP A 148 0.40 2.60 5.47
CA TRP A 148 -0.95 2.17 5.80
C TRP A 148 -1.11 2.02 7.32
N VAL A 149 -2.17 2.62 7.86
CA VAL A 149 -2.65 2.44 9.23
C VAL A 149 -4.03 1.77 9.17
N GLN A 150 -4.09 0.52 9.57
CA GLN A 150 -5.35 -0.22 9.63
C GLN A 150 -6.25 0.37 10.71
N ILE A 151 -7.51 0.66 10.37
CA ILE A 151 -8.53 1.19 11.29
C ILE A 151 -9.67 0.18 11.45
N ARG A 152 -10.23 -0.30 10.34
CA ARG A 152 -11.27 -1.33 10.37
C ARG A 152 -10.80 -2.53 11.20
N GLU A 153 -11.67 -3.03 12.09
CA GLU A 153 -11.37 -4.15 13.02
C GLU A 153 -10.15 -3.89 13.90
N ARG A 154 -9.98 -2.64 14.35
CA ARG A 154 -9.04 -2.25 15.40
C ARG A 154 -9.75 -1.45 16.47
N GLU A 155 -9.21 -1.50 17.67
CA GLU A 155 -9.76 -0.80 18.83
C GLU A 155 -9.00 0.49 19.10
N TYR A 156 -9.73 1.55 19.44
CA TYR A 156 -9.19 2.77 20.04
C TYR A 156 -8.88 2.48 21.53
N ASN A 157 -9.82 1.86 22.22
CA ASN A 157 -9.69 1.38 23.60
C ASN A 157 -10.63 0.17 23.81
N GLU A 158 -10.71 -0.34 25.05
CA GLU A 158 -11.49 -1.54 25.38
C GLU A 158 -13.01 -1.46 25.00
N ASN A 159 -13.55 -0.26 24.82
CA ASN A 159 -14.98 -0.04 24.62
C ASN A 159 -15.33 0.64 23.28
N ILE A 160 -14.34 1.20 22.58
CA ILE A 160 -14.58 2.03 21.40
C ILE A 160 -13.73 1.51 20.24
N PRO A 161 -14.35 1.09 19.13
CA PRO A 161 -13.65 0.77 17.90
C PRO A 161 -12.88 1.99 17.35
N ALA A 162 -11.72 1.75 16.77
CA ALA A 162 -10.92 2.81 16.15
C ALA A 162 -11.67 3.52 15.01
N ALA A 163 -12.54 2.80 14.31
CA ALA A 163 -13.37 3.36 13.26
C ALA A 163 -14.37 4.40 13.82
N ASP A 164 -14.97 4.13 14.97
CA ASP A 164 -15.92 5.06 15.61
C ASP A 164 -15.20 6.31 16.12
N TYR A 165 -14.04 6.15 16.76
CA TYR A 165 -13.20 7.29 17.16
C TYR A 165 -12.86 8.21 15.97
N VAL A 166 -12.44 7.65 14.82
CA VAL A 166 -12.09 8.42 13.64
C VAL A 166 -13.33 9.05 13.01
N ARG A 167 -14.46 8.32 13.00
CA ARG A 167 -15.75 8.83 12.49
C ARG A 167 -16.20 10.06 13.28
N ASP A 168 -16.22 9.97 14.61
CA ASP A 168 -16.62 11.05 15.48
C ASP A 168 -15.68 12.27 15.38
N LEU A 169 -14.36 12.00 15.30
CA LEU A 169 -13.34 13.05 15.19
C LEU A 169 -13.48 13.88 13.92
N LEU A 170 -13.94 13.28 12.82
CA LEU A 170 -14.00 13.90 11.49
C LEU A 170 -15.44 14.14 10.99
N ASP A 171 -16.44 14.01 11.86
CA ASP A 171 -17.85 14.19 11.54
C ASP A 171 -18.32 13.35 10.32
N VAL A 172 -17.82 12.11 10.21
CA VAL A 172 -18.15 11.22 9.10
C VAL A 172 -19.58 10.68 9.26
N PRO A 173 -20.49 11.00 8.33
CA PRO A 173 -21.89 10.58 8.46
C PRO A 173 -22.06 9.08 8.16
N MET A 174 -23.11 8.49 8.74
CA MET A 174 -23.59 7.20 8.28
C MET A 174 -24.10 7.30 6.82
N PRO A 175 -23.92 6.28 5.98
CA PRO A 175 -23.44 4.93 6.29
C PRO A 175 -21.94 4.68 5.97
N PHE A 176 -21.11 5.71 5.93
CA PHE A 176 -19.71 5.56 5.62
C PHE A 176 -18.96 4.84 6.74
N GLU A 177 -18.15 3.86 6.36
CA GLU A 177 -17.27 3.10 7.23
C GLU A 177 -15.80 3.47 6.99
N VAL A 178 -15.01 3.55 8.08
CA VAL A 178 -13.58 3.87 7.99
C VAL A 178 -12.77 2.59 7.77
N LEU A 179 -12.08 2.49 6.63
CA LEU A 179 -11.20 1.36 6.34
C LEU A 179 -9.81 1.54 6.94
N SER A 180 -9.18 2.63 6.62
CA SER A 180 -7.76 2.88 6.91
C SER A 180 -7.43 4.36 6.90
N ILE A 181 -6.22 4.69 7.40
CA ILE A 181 -5.58 5.98 7.19
C ILE A 181 -4.26 5.72 6.47
N ILE A 182 -3.99 6.46 5.42
CA ILE A 182 -2.69 6.42 4.75
C ILE A 182 -1.94 7.70 5.09
N ALA A 183 -0.81 7.56 5.81
CA ALA A 183 0.05 8.68 6.15
C ALA A 183 1.09 8.89 5.04
N PHE A 184 1.32 10.15 4.66
CA PHE A 184 2.27 10.57 3.62
C PHE A 184 3.18 11.67 4.14
N GLY A 185 4.46 11.67 3.68
CA GLY A 185 5.42 12.73 4.02
C GLY A 185 6.77 12.49 3.35
N LYS A 186 7.63 13.50 3.39
CA LYS A 186 8.99 13.38 2.87
C LYS A 186 9.79 12.40 3.72
N LYS A 187 10.51 11.49 3.08
CA LYS A 187 11.27 10.44 3.75
C LYS A 187 12.50 11.02 4.43
N ILE A 188 12.75 10.71 5.71
CA ILE A 188 14.03 11.04 6.37
C ILE A 188 15.18 10.28 5.70
N LYS A 189 14.91 9.01 5.32
CA LYS A 189 15.86 8.17 4.59
C LYS A 189 15.13 7.11 3.77
N GLU A 190 15.75 6.72 2.67
CA GLU A 190 15.28 5.59 1.89
C GLU A 190 15.42 4.28 2.68
N ARG A 191 14.46 3.38 2.50
CA ARG A 191 14.55 2.02 3.01
C ARG A 191 15.13 1.09 1.95
N ARG A 192 15.81 0.02 2.38
CA ARG A 192 16.25 -1.03 1.47
C ARG A 192 15.06 -1.52 0.63
N PRO A 193 15.17 -1.52 -0.69
CA PRO A 193 14.16 -2.07 -1.58
C PRO A 193 13.81 -3.53 -1.23
N ASN A 194 12.68 -4.01 -1.73
CA ASN A 194 12.35 -5.43 -1.63
C ASN A 194 13.36 -6.26 -2.41
N ASP A 195 13.75 -7.40 -1.85
CA ASP A 195 14.66 -8.33 -2.50
C ASP A 195 13.84 -9.25 -3.42
N VAL A 196 14.02 -9.06 -4.73
CA VAL A 196 13.29 -9.84 -5.74
C VAL A 196 13.74 -11.30 -5.82
N GLU A 197 14.95 -11.62 -5.31
CA GLU A 197 15.43 -13.00 -5.25
C GLU A 197 14.79 -13.79 -4.10
N SER A 198 14.20 -13.08 -3.12
CA SER A 198 13.53 -13.67 -1.95
C SER A 198 12.00 -13.75 -2.08
N LEU A 199 11.48 -13.59 -3.29
CA LEU A 199 10.03 -13.71 -3.51
C LEU A 199 9.57 -15.16 -3.26
N THR A 200 8.44 -15.30 -2.59
CA THR A 200 7.83 -16.58 -2.19
C THR A 200 7.07 -17.21 -3.36
N TRP A 201 7.81 -17.64 -4.38
CA TRP A 201 7.23 -18.25 -5.58
C TRP A 201 6.43 -19.52 -5.29
N GLU A 202 6.69 -20.17 -4.16
CA GLU A 202 5.91 -21.30 -3.64
C GLU A 202 4.44 -20.97 -3.37
N ASN A 203 4.08 -19.69 -3.26
CA ASN A 203 2.70 -19.25 -3.11
C ASN A 203 1.97 -19.09 -4.46
N VAL A 204 2.66 -19.36 -5.58
CA VAL A 204 2.09 -19.27 -6.92
C VAL A 204 1.85 -20.67 -7.48
N HIS A 205 0.58 -21.04 -7.64
CA HIS A 205 0.17 -22.31 -8.21
C HIS A 205 -0.31 -22.07 -9.64
N ILE A 206 -0.02 -23.02 -10.54
CA ILE A 206 -0.43 -22.95 -11.95
C ILE A 206 -1.53 -23.99 -12.18
N ASP A 207 -2.63 -23.57 -12.78
CA ASP A 207 -3.83 -24.36 -13.11
C ASP A 207 -4.57 -24.90 -11.87
N LYS A 208 -3.86 -25.42 -10.87
CA LYS A 208 -4.45 -26.02 -9.66
C LYS A 208 -3.61 -25.68 -8.45
N PHE A 209 -4.26 -25.67 -7.29
CA PHE A 209 -3.57 -25.58 -6.01
C PHE A 209 -2.82 -26.90 -5.74
N GLU A 210 -1.53 -26.79 -5.42
CA GLU A 210 -0.66 -27.91 -5.03
C GLU A 210 -0.01 -27.59 -3.68
N LEU A 211 -0.03 -28.56 -2.73
CA LEU A 211 0.63 -28.47 -1.41
C LEU A 211 2.09 -28.88 -1.48
#